data_468c51e7531346624a75d3d23fdac812
#
_entry.id   468c51e7531346624a75d3d23fdac812
#
_cell.length_a   1.000
_cell.length_b   1.000
_cell.length_c   1.000
_cell.angle_alpha   90.00
_cell.angle_beta   90.00
_cell.angle_gamma   90.00
#
_symmetry.space_group_name_H-M   'P 1'
#
loop_
_entity.id
_entity.type
_entity.pdbx_description
1 polymer ?
#
loop_
_entity_poly.entity_id
_entity_poly.type
_entity_poly.pdbx_seq_one_letter_code
_entity_poly.pdbx_strand_id
1 'polypeptide(L)'
;MNQLLHVSASPHIKDRVTTSSIMLDVIIALIPATLFGIIQFKINALLIIVTTITTCVLAEYLYERFMKKTITIKDLSAVVTGLILALNLPSTVSLWLPVIGGLFAIIVVKQFYGGLGQNFMNPALAARCFLLISFTGRMTNFVFDGMTSSTPLAILKNGESFDLIRMFIVNTAGTIGETSAIALLIGAMYLIVKKVIKVTIPLTYLLTFSIFTLILSPCPFDAYYLACELCGGGLIFGAFFMATDYVTSPMDQKGQLIYGILLGVLTGLFRFFGTSAEGVSYAIIISNLLVPLIDKLTLKGGVVK
;
A
#
# COMPACT_ATOMS: atom_id res chain seq x y z
N MET A 1 -34.47 -20.16 -47.30
CA MET A 1 -34.44 -19.44 -46.03
C MET A 1 -33.05 -19.63 -45.40
N ASN A 2 -32.14 -18.67 -45.57
CA ASN A 2 -30.81 -18.73 -44.98
C ASN A 2 -30.96 -18.35 -43.48
N GLN A 3 -30.92 -19.35 -42.62
CA GLN A 3 -30.75 -19.11 -41.18
C GLN A 3 -29.32 -18.61 -40.95
N LEU A 4 -29.17 -17.32 -40.73
CA LEU A 4 -27.94 -16.74 -40.27
C LEU A 4 -27.66 -17.27 -38.88
N LEU A 5 -26.61 -18.08 -38.74
CA LEU A 5 -26.12 -18.53 -37.45
C LEU A 5 -25.55 -17.31 -36.67
N HIS A 6 -26.14 -16.98 -35.56
CA HIS A 6 -25.59 -15.99 -34.62
C HIS A 6 -24.36 -16.60 -33.94
N VAL A 7 -23.18 -16.21 -34.37
CA VAL A 7 -21.93 -16.54 -33.71
C VAL A 7 -21.63 -15.40 -32.72
N SER A 8 -21.76 -15.66 -31.41
CA SER A 8 -21.34 -14.73 -30.37
C SER A 8 -19.88 -15.04 -30.03
N ALA A 9 -19.06 -13.99 -29.88
CA ALA A 9 -17.68 -14.14 -29.43
C ALA A 9 -17.62 -14.62 -27.97
N SER A 10 -16.76 -15.59 -27.68
CA SER A 10 -16.47 -15.98 -26.29
C SER A 10 -15.69 -14.88 -25.55
N PRO A 11 -15.85 -14.73 -24.21
CA PRO A 11 -16.59 -15.60 -23.31
C PRO A 11 -18.08 -15.25 -23.20
N HIS A 12 -18.93 -16.28 -23.18
CA HIS A 12 -20.39 -16.14 -23.04
C HIS A 12 -20.84 -15.83 -21.60
N ILE A 13 -19.97 -16.14 -20.61
CA ILE A 13 -20.22 -15.88 -19.20
C ILE A 13 -19.39 -14.66 -18.83
N LYS A 14 -20.05 -13.55 -18.48
CA LYS A 14 -19.42 -12.35 -17.93
C LYS A 14 -19.55 -12.39 -16.42
N ASP A 15 -18.44 -12.29 -15.70
CA ASP A 15 -18.47 -12.05 -14.26
C ASP A 15 -19.10 -10.66 -14.00
N ARG A 16 -19.87 -10.57 -12.93
CA ARG A 16 -20.49 -9.31 -12.49
C ARG A 16 -19.47 -8.38 -11.79
N VAL A 17 -18.29 -8.90 -11.45
CA VAL A 17 -17.23 -8.14 -10.80
C VAL A 17 -16.58 -7.20 -11.82
N THR A 18 -16.67 -5.90 -11.57
CA THR A 18 -16.05 -4.85 -12.38
C THR A 18 -14.87 -4.23 -11.63
N THR A 19 -13.95 -3.61 -12.36
CA THR A 19 -12.82 -2.88 -11.75
C THR A 19 -13.31 -1.85 -10.74
N SER A 20 -14.38 -1.12 -11.06
CA SER A 20 -14.99 -0.14 -10.18
C SER A 20 -15.53 -0.77 -8.88
N SER A 21 -16.12 -1.97 -8.94
CA SER A 21 -16.60 -2.65 -7.73
C SER A 21 -15.45 -3.11 -6.82
N ILE A 22 -14.35 -3.58 -7.41
CA ILE A 22 -13.14 -3.96 -6.65
C ILE A 22 -12.54 -2.72 -5.96
N MET A 23 -12.38 -1.61 -6.70
CA MET A 23 -11.83 -0.37 -6.13
C MET A 23 -12.73 0.20 -5.04
N LEU A 24 -14.06 0.09 -5.20
CA LEU A 24 -15.02 0.46 -4.16
C LEU A 24 -14.83 -0.40 -2.89
N ASP A 25 -14.69 -1.72 -3.03
CA ASP A 25 -14.46 -2.61 -1.89
C ASP A 25 -13.14 -2.26 -1.15
N VAL A 26 -12.09 -1.86 -1.88
CA VAL A 26 -10.85 -1.37 -1.26
C VAL A 26 -11.07 -0.06 -0.49
N ILE A 27 -11.84 0.88 -1.05
CA ILE A 27 -12.19 2.13 -0.35
C ILE A 27 -12.95 1.82 0.94
N ILE A 28 -13.96 0.94 0.88
CA ILE A 28 -14.75 0.53 2.05
C ILE A 28 -13.85 -0.11 3.12
N ALA A 29 -12.91 -0.97 2.71
CA ALA A 29 -11.97 -1.61 3.61
C ALA A 29 -11.01 -0.62 4.29
N LEU A 30 -10.73 0.51 3.66
CA LEU A 30 -9.88 1.56 4.23
C LEU A 30 -10.64 2.56 5.11
N ILE A 31 -11.99 2.56 5.10
CA ILE A 31 -12.80 3.48 5.94
C ILE A 31 -12.43 3.39 7.42
N PRO A 32 -12.33 2.19 8.06
CA PRO A 32 -11.97 2.12 9.47
C PRO A 32 -10.64 2.82 9.78
N ALA A 33 -9.58 2.53 9.03
CA ALA A 33 -8.28 3.17 9.21
C ALA A 33 -8.32 4.69 8.98
N THR A 34 -9.09 5.13 7.99
CA THR A 34 -9.29 6.55 7.69
C THR A 34 -9.99 7.27 8.84
N LEU A 35 -11.06 6.69 9.39
CA LEU A 35 -11.81 7.25 10.52
C LEU A 35 -10.93 7.36 11.76
N PHE A 36 -10.17 6.31 12.10
CA PHE A 36 -9.23 6.36 13.23
C PHE A 36 -8.16 7.42 13.05
N GLY A 37 -7.58 7.55 11.84
CA GLY A 37 -6.63 8.62 11.52
C GLY A 37 -7.22 10.02 11.67
N ILE A 38 -8.48 10.23 11.24
CA ILE A 38 -9.17 11.51 11.41
C ILE A 38 -9.48 11.79 12.89
N ILE A 39 -9.91 10.80 13.66
CA ILE A 39 -10.17 10.96 15.10
C ILE A 39 -8.90 11.38 15.84
N GLN A 40 -7.76 10.75 15.51
CA GLN A 40 -6.48 11.02 16.18
C GLN A 40 -5.87 12.36 15.77
N PHE A 41 -5.79 12.66 14.47
CA PHE A 41 -5.12 13.86 13.96
C PHE A 41 -6.06 14.98 13.56
N LYS A 42 -7.36 14.80 13.79
CA LYS A 42 -8.42 15.82 13.62
C LYS A 42 -8.43 16.43 12.21
N ILE A 43 -8.55 17.74 12.15
CA ILE A 43 -8.74 18.48 10.88
C ILE A 43 -7.53 18.35 9.93
N ASN A 44 -6.31 18.19 10.44
CA ASN A 44 -5.12 18.08 9.61
C ASN A 44 -5.15 16.80 8.76
N ALA A 45 -5.50 15.66 9.36
CA ALA A 45 -5.66 14.42 8.60
C ALA A 45 -6.75 14.55 7.53
N LEU A 46 -7.90 15.13 7.89
CA LEU A 46 -9.00 15.34 6.93
C LEU A 46 -8.56 16.20 5.74
N LEU A 47 -7.86 17.32 5.99
CA LEU A 47 -7.37 18.19 4.94
C LEU A 47 -6.36 17.48 4.02
N ILE A 48 -5.44 16.69 4.58
CA ILE A 48 -4.46 15.93 3.79
C ILE A 48 -5.18 14.89 2.92
N ILE A 49 -6.14 14.13 3.49
CA ILE A 49 -6.89 13.11 2.76
C ILE A 49 -7.68 13.74 1.60
N VAL A 50 -8.45 14.79 1.86
CA VAL A 50 -9.24 15.48 0.84
C VAL A 50 -8.34 16.06 -0.24
N THR A 51 -7.25 16.74 0.15
CA THR A 51 -6.31 17.35 -0.81
C THR A 51 -5.66 16.30 -1.69
N THR A 52 -5.21 15.17 -1.13
CA THR A 52 -4.55 14.10 -1.88
C THR A 52 -5.52 13.45 -2.88
N ILE A 53 -6.73 13.09 -2.43
CA ILE A 53 -7.74 12.47 -3.29
C ILE A 53 -8.15 13.41 -4.41
N THR A 54 -8.47 14.65 -4.08
CA THR A 54 -8.87 15.66 -5.12
C THR A 54 -7.76 15.90 -6.11
N THR A 55 -6.51 15.99 -5.68
CA THR A 55 -5.36 16.12 -6.57
C THR A 55 -5.21 14.93 -7.50
N CYS A 56 -5.30 13.70 -6.98
CA CYS A 56 -5.20 12.50 -7.81
C CYS A 56 -6.30 12.43 -8.87
N VAL A 57 -7.55 12.69 -8.48
CA VAL A 57 -8.69 12.66 -9.41
C VAL A 57 -8.59 13.77 -10.45
N LEU A 58 -8.23 14.98 -10.04
CA LEU A 58 -8.06 16.11 -10.98
C LEU A 58 -6.89 15.89 -11.93
N ALA A 59 -5.75 15.36 -11.43
CA ALA A 59 -4.59 15.07 -12.26
C ALA A 59 -4.92 14.01 -13.33
N GLU A 60 -5.66 12.96 -12.98
CA GLU A 60 -6.09 11.94 -13.93
C GLU A 60 -7.03 12.54 -14.98
N TYR A 61 -8.07 13.29 -14.55
CA TYR A 61 -9.01 13.94 -15.43
C TYR A 61 -8.34 14.89 -16.43
N LEU A 62 -7.48 15.76 -15.91
CA LEU A 62 -6.80 16.76 -16.76
C LEU A 62 -5.86 16.06 -17.75
N TYR A 63 -5.08 15.07 -17.30
CA TYR A 63 -4.18 14.36 -18.19
C TYR A 63 -4.93 13.64 -19.31
N GLU A 64 -6.00 12.90 -18.99
CA GLU A 64 -6.81 12.19 -19.99
C GLU A 64 -7.48 13.14 -20.98
N ARG A 65 -7.98 14.27 -20.48
CA ARG A 65 -8.60 15.31 -21.34
C ARG A 65 -7.58 15.97 -22.28
N PHE A 66 -6.39 16.32 -21.77
CA PHE A 66 -5.34 16.94 -22.58
C PHE A 66 -4.76 15.97 -23.61
N MET A 67 -4.58 14.72 -23.24
CA MET A 67 -4.07 13.67 -24.14
C MET A 67 -5.16 13.06 -25.03
N LYS A 68 -6.39 13.54 -24.95
CA LYS A 68 -7.55 13.02 -25.71
C LYS A 68 -7.78 11.53 -25.53
N LYS A 69 -7.48 11.00 -24.32
CA LYS A 69 -7.75 9.62 -23.93
C LYS A 69 -9.19 9.45 -23.46
N THR A 70 -9.64 8.21 -23.34
CA THR A 70 -10.93 7.89 -22.70
C THR A 70 -10.88 8.25 -21.23
N ILE A 71 -11.92 8.92 -20.72
CA ILE A 71 -12.01 9.32 -19.31
C ILE A 71 -12.33 8.10 -18.45
N THR A 72 -11.40 7.70 -17.56
CA THR A 72 -11.50 6.49 -16.74
C THR A 72 -11.82 6.76 -15.27
N ILE A 73 -12.06 7.98 -14.85
CA ILE A 73 -12.30 8.38 -13.44
C ILE A 73 -13.35 7.52 -12.71
N LYS A 74 -14.33 6.98 -13.48
CA LYS A 74 -15.40 6.13 -12.92
C LYS A 74 -14.90 4.79 -12.38
N ASP A 75 -13.67 4.39 -12.67
CA ASP A 75 -13.06 3.19 -12.13
C ASP A 75 -12.62 3.31 -10.66
N LEU A 76 -12.64 4.52 -10.09
CA LEU A 76 -12.25 4.86 -8.72
C LEU A 76 -10.78 4.61 -8.37
N SER A 77 -9.95 4.21 -9.33
CA SER A 77 -8.54 3.88 -9.08
C SER A 77 -7.71 5.08 -8.61
N ALA A 78 -8.02 6.31 -9.13
CA ALA A 78 -7.37 7.54 -8.66
C ALA A 78 -7.75 7.87 -7.20
N VAL A 79 -8.99 7.56 -6.80
CA VAL A 79 -9.46 7.73 -5.42
C VAL A 79 -8.70 6.78 -4.49
N VAL A 80 -8.57 5.51 -4.87
CA VAL A 80 -7.80 4.50 -4.11
C VAL A 80 -6.34 4.92 -3.99
N THR A 81 -5.70 5.33 -5.10
CA THR A 81 -4.31 5.81 -5.09
C THR A 81 -4.14 7.01 -4.16
N GLY A 82 -5.03 7.99 -4.24
CA GLY A 82 -5.02 9.18 -3.38
C GLY A 82 -5.25 8.84 -1.91
N LEU A 83 -6.16 7.93 -1.61
CA LEU A 83 -6.45 7.50 -0.24
C LEU A 83 -5.27 6.73 0.37
N ILE A 84 -4.69 5.76 -0.35
CA ILE A 84 -3.52 5.02 0.11
C ILE A 84 -2.33 5.96 0.31
N LEU A 85 -2.09 6.90 -0.62
CA LEU A 85 -1.04 7.89 -0.46
C LEU A 85 -1.27 8.77 0.77
N ALA A 86 -2.47 9.30 0.96
CA ALA A 86 -2.83 10.15 2.11
C ALA A 86 -2.59 9.43 3.44
N LEU A 87 -3.02 8.16 3.54
CA LEU A 87 -2.83 7.33 4.74
C LEU A 87 -1.34 7.04 5.02
N ASN A 88 -0.48 7.14 4.02
CA ASN A 88 0.97 6.99 4.15
C ASN A 88 1.72 8.29 4.47
N LEU A 89 1.02 9.42 4.61
CA LEU A 89 1.63 10.71 4.94
C LEU A 89 1.54 10.99 6.44
N PRO A 90 2.53 11.70 7.03
CA PRO A 90 2.41 12.26 8.36
C PRO A 90 1.32 13.33 8.44
N SER A 91 0.65 13.46 9.58
CA SER A 91 -0.38 14.48 9.80
C SER A 91 0.15 15.93 9.85
N THR A 92 1.46 16.09 9.97
CA THR A 92 2.17 17.37 10.06
C THR A 92 2.58 17.95 8.72
N VAL A 93 2.35 17.22 7.63
CA VAL A 93 2.80 17.61 6.30
C VAL A 93 2.05 18.85 5.82
N SER A 94 2.78 19.80 5.22
CA SER A 94 2.18 20.96 4.56
C SER A 94 1.38 20.50 3.32
N LEU A 95 0.21 21.10 3.09
CA LEU A 95 -0.76 20.68 2.04
C LEU A 95 -0.21 20.66 0.60
N TRP A 96 0.87 21.36 0.29
CA TRP A 96 1.50 21.30 -1.02
C TRP A 96 2.25 19.98 -1.29
N LEU A 97 2.73 19.26 -0.24
CA LEU A 97 3.38 17.96 -0.39
C LEU A 97 2.42 16.87 -0.89
N PRO A 98 1.22 16.69 -0.31
CA PRO A 98 0.18 15.84 -0.87
C PRO A 98 -0.13 16.14 -2.35
N VAL A 99 -0.13 17.43 -2.74
CA VAL A 99 -0.36 17.82 -4.14
C VAL A 99 0.76 17.32 -5.04
N ILE A 100 2.02 17.55 -4.69
CA ILE A 100 3.16 17.05 -5.47
C ILE A 100 3.16 15.52 -5.52
N GLY A 101 2.93 14.87 -4.39
CA GLY A 101 2.85 13.41 -4.33
C GLY A 101 1.73 12.84 -5.21
N GLY A 102 0.54 13.44 -5.16
CA GLY A 102 -0.60 13.03 -5.99
C GLY A 102 -0.35 13.21 -7.49
N LEU A 103 0.23 14.35 -7.89
CA LEU A 103 0.64 14.59 -9.28
C LEU A 103 1.68 13.57 -9.75
N PHE A 104 2.69 13.28 -8.94
CA PHE A 104 3.72 12.29 -9.25
C PHE A 104 3.11 10.89 -9.38
N ALA A 105 2.27 10.46 -8.43
CA ALA A 105 1.61 9.16 -8.44
C ALA A 105 0.81 8.94 -9.73
N ILE A 106 -0.02 9.93 -10.09
CA ILE A 106 -0.96 9.77 -11.21
C ILE A 106 -0.27 10.02 -12.54
N ILE A 107 0.43 11.13 -12.71
CA ILE A 107 0.99 11.50 -14.02
C ILE A 107 2.20 10.60 -14.35
N VAL A 108 3.18 10.57 -13.44
CA VAL A 108 4.47 9.92 -13.73
C VAL A 108 4.35 8.40 -13.63
N VAL A 109 3.77 7.87 -12.54
CA VAL A 109 3.79 6.42 -12.29
C VAL A 109 2.64 5.69 -12.97
N LYS A 110 1.45 6.31 -13.09
CA LYS A 110 0.26 5.65 -13.65
C LYS A 110 0.05 6.02 -15.13
N GLN A 111 -0.11 7.29 -15.45
CA GLN A 111 -0.58 7.72 -16.76
C GLN A 111 0.48 7.68 -17.86
N PHE A 112 1.75 7.91 -17.56
CA PHE A 112 2.84 7.80 -18.57
C PHE A 112 3.01 6.38 -19.10
N TYR A 113 2.68 5.38 -18.29
CA TYR A 113 2.75 3.96 -18.68
C TYR A 113 1.47 3.42 -19.32
N GLY A 114 0.40 4.22 -19.42
CA GLY A 114 -0.83 3.83 -20.11
C GLY A 114 -2.08 3.84 -19.27
N GLY A 115 -2.00 4.12 -17.99
CA GLY A 115 -3.13 4.15 -17.05
C GLY A 115 -3.25 2.88 -16.20
N LEU A 116 -4.46 2.60 -15.73
CA LEU A 116 -4.72 1.44 -14.88
C LEU A 116 -4.34 0.12 -15.58
N GLY A 117 -3.60 -0.73 -14.88
CA GLY A 117 -3.18 -2.03 -15.40
C GLY A 117 -1.83 -2.04 -16.13
N GLN A 118 -1.22 -0.87 -16.38
CA GLN A 118 0.05 -0.75 -17.09
C GLN A 118 1.20 -0.23 -16.21
N ASN A 119 0.90 0.13 -14.97
CA ASN A 119 1.92 0.63 -14.03
C ASN A 119 2.83 -0.51 -13.55
N PHE A 120 4.14 -0.25 -13.58
CA PHE A 120 5.19 -1.23 -13.21
C PHE A 120 5.45 -1.27 -11.70
N MET A 121 4.92 -0.32 -10.94
CA MET A 121 4.98 -0.28 -9.47
C MET A 121 3.72 0.38 -8.91
N ASN A 122 3.46 0.19 -7.61
CA ASN A 122 2.34 0.82 -6.94
C ASN A 122 2.48 2.35 -6.92
N PRO A 123 1.53 3.12 -7.52
CA PRO A 123 1.67 4.56 -7.69
C PRO A 123 1.72 5.33 -6.36
N ALA A 124 0.93 4.93 -5.37
CA ALA A 124 0.90 5.58 -4.07
C ALA A 124 2.22 5.41 -3.32
N LEU A 125 2.81 4.19 -3.35
CA LEU A 125 4.10 3.92 -2.72
C LEU A 125 5.25 4.61 -3.43
N ALA A 126 5.24 4.63 -4.76
CA ALA A 126 6.24 5.35 -5.55
C ALA A 126 6.27 6.84 -5.19
N ALA A 127 5.08 7.45 -5.06
CA ALA A 127 4.96 8.84 -4.63
C ALA A 127 5.43 9.04 -3.18
N ARG A 128 5.09 8.13 -2.27
CA ARG A 128 5.61 8.16 -0.89
C ARG A 128 7.14 8.13 -0.86
N CYS A 129 7.75 7.21 -1.60
CA CYS A 129 9.22 7.10 -1.64
C CYS A 129 9.86 8.35 -2.28
N PHE A 130 9.28 8.87 -3.34
CA PHE A 130 9.70 10.13 -3.94
C PHE A 130 9.68 11.28 -2.92
N LEU A 131 8.58 11.44 -2.17
CA LEU A 131 8.45 12.47 -1.14
C LEU A 131 9.43 12.24 0.02
N LEU A 132 9.64 10.98 0.45
CA LEU A 132 10.59 10.63 1.51
C LEU A 132 12.02 11.00 1.14
N ILE A 133 12.43 10.73 -0.09
CA ILE A 133 13.80 11.03 -0.58
C ILE A 133 13.97 12.55 -0.77
N SER A 134 12.96 13.22 -1.36
CA SER A 134 13.08 14.63 -1.71
C SER A 134 12.86 15.57 -0.52
N PHE A 135 12.02 15.18 0.45
CA PHE A 135 11.57 16.03 1.56
C PHE A 135 11.66 15.29 2.92
N THR A 136 12.74 14.56 3.15
CA THR A 136 12.94 13.69 4.32
C THR A 136 12.56 14.35 5.64
N GLY A 137 13.06 15.56 5.93
CA GLY A 137 12.81 16.23 7.20
C GLY A 137 11.34 16.58 7.47
N ARG A 138 10.50 16.72 6.42
CA ARG A 138 9.06 16.94 6.56
C ARG A 138 8.27 15.63 6.63
N MET A 139 8.76 14.60 5.96
CA MET A 139 8.13 13.29 5.91
C MET A 139 8.41 12.40 7.13
N THR A 140 9.46 12.73 7.90
CA THR A 140 9.84 12.01 9.13
C THR A 140 9.52 12.76 10.40
N ASN A 141 8.86 13.93 10.30
CA ASN A 141 8.44 14.71 11.47
C ASN A 141 7.05 14.26 11.93
N PHE A 142 7.02 13.46 12.97
CA PHE A 142 5.77 12.98 13.58
C PHE A 142 5.48 13.77 14.84
N VAL A 143 4.27 14.31 14.94
CA VAL A 143 3.79 14.99 16.14
C VAL A 143 2.67 14.16 16.76
N PHE A 144 2.83 13.86 18.02
CA PHE A 144 1.85 13.18 18.82
C PHE A 144 1.57 14.00 20.09
N ASP A 145 0.30 14.24 20.38
CA ASP A 145 -0.17 15.01 21.53
C ASP A 145 0.50 16.41 21.68
N GLY A 146 0.74 17.06 20.54
CA GLY A 146 1.34 18.40 20.49
C GLY A 146 2.87 18.45 20.62
N MET A 147 3.53 17.29 20.80
CA MET A 147 5.00 17.20 20.89
C MET A 147 5.56 16.36 19.74
N THR A 148 6.73 16.73 19.27
CA THR A 148 7.51 15.87 18.34
C THR A 148 7.88 14.58 19.07
N SER A 149 7.41 13.45 18.54
CA SER A 149 7.63 12.13 19.12
C SER A 149 8.29 11.20 18.12
N SER A 150 9.18 10.34 18.60
CA SER A 150 9.72 9.24 17.79
C SER A 150 8.62 8.21 17.51
N THR A 151 8.67 7.59 16.33
CA THR A 151 7.77 6.47 16.03
C THR A 151 8.05 5.29 16.96
N PRO A 152 7.07 4.42 17.24
CA PRO A 152 7.27 3.24 18.08
C PRO A 152 8.45 2.38 17.62
N LEU A 153 8.62 2.23 16.30
CA LEU A 153 9.76 1.50 15.73
C LEU A 153 11.10 2.18 15.96
N ALA A 154 11.16 3.52 15.95
CA ALA A 154 12.38 4.24 16.25
C ALA A 154 12.78 4.08 17.74
N ILE A 155 11.79 4.04 18.65
CA ILE A 155 11.97 3.77 20.07
C ILE A 155 12.50 2.34 20.28
N LEU A 156 11.87 1.35 19.65
CA LEU A 156 12.31 -0.06 19.68
C LEU A 156 13.72 -0.24 19.13
N LYS A 157 14.07 0.46 18.04
CA LYS A 157 15.40 0.42 17.43
C LYS A 157 16.49 0.97 18.37
N ASN A 158 16.14 1.90 19.24
CA ASN A 158 17.04 2.44 20.26
C ASN A 158 17.14 1.54 21.51
N GLY A 159 16.48 0.38 21.53
CA GLY A 159 16.51 -0.57 22.66
C GLY A 159 15.55 -0.25 23.79
N GLU A 160 14.61 0.68 23.60
CA GLU A 160 13.58 1.01 24.58
C GLU A 160 12.32 0.17 24.32
N SER A 161 11.58 -0.17 25.40
CA SER A 161 10.30 -0.88 25.28
C SER A 161 9.15 0.09 24.96
N PHE A 162 8.23 -0.32 24.11
CA PHE A 162 7.02 0.43 23.80
C PHE A 162 5.78 -0.40 24.10
N ASP A 163 4.71 0.21 24.57
CA ASP A 163 3.47 -0.47 24.97
C ASP A 163 2.73 -1.04 23.74
N LEU A 164 2.68 -2.36 23.63
CA LEU A 164 2.02 -3.09 22.56
C LEU A 164 0.51 -2.78 22.46
N ILE A 165 -0.16 -2.56 23.60
CA ILE A 165 -1.59 -2.28 23.63
C ILE A 165 -1.88 -0.95 22.94
N ARG A 166 -1.03 0.04 23.15
CA ARG A 166 -1.14 1.34 22.47
C ARG A 166 -0.95 1.22 20.96
N MET A 167 -0.03 0.38 20.49
CA MET A 167 0.15 0.13 19.05
C MET A 167 -1.04 -0.57 18.43
N PHE A 168 -1.70 -1.44 19.19
CA PHE A 168 -2.83 -2.23 18.69
C PHE A 168 -4.12 -1.41 18.58
N ILE A 169 -4.43 -0.59 19.59
CA ILE A 169 -5.74 0.07 19.68
C ILE A 169 -5.74 1.40 18.94
N VAL A 170 -5.14 2.40 19.50
CA VAL A 170 -4.96 3.77 18.93
C VAL A 170 -4.02 4.50 19.89
N ASN A 171 -2.98 5.08 19.46
CA ASN A 171 -2.24 6.11 20.21
C ASN A 171 -0.73 6.10 19.93
N THR A 172 -0.37 6.12 18.65
CA THR A 172 1.04 6.08 18.26
C THR A 172 1.38 7.24 17.33
N ALA A 173 2.61 7.74 17.46
CA ALA A 173 3.17 8.63 16.46
C ALA A 173 3.47 7.86 15.18
N GLY A 174 2.97 8.33 14.04
CA GLY A 174 3.16 7.65 12.77
C GLY A 174 2.43 8.34 11.63
N THR A 175 2.28 7.65 10.52
CA THR A 175 1.47 8.11 9.40
C THR A 175 -0.03 8.01 9.72
N ILE A 176 -0.87 8.72 8.96
CA ILE A 176 -2.32 8.79 9.21
C ILE A 176 -2.97 7.40 9.21
N GLY A 177 -2.50 6.47 8.37
CA GLY A 177 -3.04 5.12 8.26
C GLY A 177 -2.47 4.10 9.25
N GLU A 178 -1.39 4.42 9.95
CA GLU A 178 -0.72 3.51 10.89
C GLU A 178 -1.22 3.64 12.33
N THR A 179 -2.27 4.41 12.56
CA THR A 179 -2.77 4.76 13.89
C THR A 179 -3.36 3.59 14.66
N SER A 180 -3.90 2.58 13.98
CA SER A 180 -4.56 1.43 14.60
C SER A 180 -4.39 0.17 13.77
N ALA A 181 -3.67 -0.81 14.33
CA ALA A 181 -3.52 -2.13 13.71
C ALA A 181 -4.87 -2.87 13.59
N ILE A 182 -5.76 -2.71 14.59
CA ILE A 182 -7.11 -3.32 14.57
C ILE A 182 -7.93 -2.79 13.40
N ALA A 183 -7.94 -1.49 13.16
CA ALA A 183 -8.70 -0.89 12.06
C ALA A 183 -8.25 -1.43 10.69
N LEU A 184 -6.94 -1.59 10.50
CA LEU A 184 -6.37 -2.20 9.31
C LEU A 184 -6.73 -3.68 9.18
N LEU A 185 -6.71 -4.45 10.27
CA LEU A 185 -7.08 -5.87 10.26
C LEU A 185 -8.57 -6.07 9.95
N ILE A 186 -9.46 -5.20 10.44
CA ILE A 186 -10.90 -5.22 10.09
C ILE A 186 -11.06 -5.03 8.57
N GLY A 187 -10.39 -4.03 7.99
CA GLY A 187 -10.41 -3.80 6.55
C GLY A 187 -9.81 -4.96 5.76
N ALA A 188 -8.70 -5.52 6.21
CA ALA A 188 -8.06 -6.69 5.59
C ALA A 188 -8.98 -7.92 5.61
N MET A 189 -9.66 -8.17 6.73
CA MET A 189 -10.64 -9.26 6.85
C MET A 189 -11.80 -9.08 5.88
N TYR A 190 -12.31 -7.85 5.73
CA TYR A 190 -13.34 -7.54 4.74
C TYR A 190 -12.90 -7.90 3.32
N LEU A 191 -11.68 -7.52 2.90
CA LEU A 191 -11.14 -7.84 1.57
C LEU A 191 -10.96 -9.33 1.34
N ILE A 192 -10.54 -10.08 2.37
CA ILE A 192 -10.38 -11.54 2.33
C ILE A 192 -11.76 -12.22 2.16
N VAL A 193 -12.74 -11.85 2.97
CA VAL A 193 -14.10 -12.40 2.91
C VAL A 193 -14.76 -12.12 1.57
N LYS A 194 -14.56 -10.94 1.02
CA LYS A 194 -15.01 -10.54 -0.33
C LYS A 194 -14.21 -11.20 -1.45
N LYS A 195 -13.13 -11.95 -1.13
CA LYS A 195 -12.21 -12.56 -2.11
C LYS A 195 -11.57 -11.52 -3.06
N VAL A 196 -11.47 -10.27 -2.62
CA VAL A 196 -10.77 -9.21 -3.35
C VAL A 196 -9.27 -9.45 -3.29
N ILE A 197 -8.73 -9.94 -2.17
CA ILE A 197 -7.32 -10.29 -2.04
C ILE A 197 -7.13 -11.76 -1.70
N LYS A 198 -6.02 -12.35 -2.17
CA LYS A 198 -5.58 -13.69 -1.78
C LYS A 198 -4.69 -13.60 -0.55
N VAL A 199 -4.89 -14.51 0.39
CA VAL A 199 -4.15 -14.54 1.66
C VAL A 199 -2.68 -14.93 1.46
N THR A 200 -2.32 -15.53 0.33
CA THR A 200 -0.98 -16.06 0.04
C THR A 200 0.11 -15.01 0.24
N ILE A 201 -0.02 -13.83 -0.38
CA ILE A 201 1.01 -12.77 -0.29
C ILE A 201 1.13 -12.23 1.14
N PRO A 202 0.06 -11.77 1.81
CA PRO A 202 0.17 -11.27 3.18
C PRO A 202 0.71 -12.30 4.15
N LEU A 203 0.24 -13.56 4.05
CA LEU A 203 0.66 -14.63 4.94
C LEU A 203 2.16 -14.94 4.80
N THR A 204 2.63 -15.15 3.56
CA THR A 204 4.05 -15.43 3.31
C THR A 204 4.93 -14.25 3.67
N TYR A 205 4.49 -13.03 3.43
CA TYR A 205 5.21 -11.81 3.81
C TYR A 205 5.38 -11.73 5.34
N LEU A 206 4.27 -11.83 6.08
CA LEU A 206 4.30 -11.73 7.54
C LEU A 206 5.08 -12.88 8.19
N LEU A 207 4.93 -14.13 7.69
CA LEU A 207 5.68 -15.28 8.19
C LEU A 207 7.18 -15.13 7.95
N THR A 208 7.59 -14.75 6.74
CA THR A 208 9.01 -14.57 6.42
C THR A 208 9.62 -13.43 7.23
N PHE A 209 8.91 -12.32 7.37
CA PHE A 209 9.34 -11.20 8.21
C PHE A 209 9.46 -11.62 9.69
N SER A 210 8.51 -12.42 10.20
CA SER A 210 8.55 -12.94 11.58
C SER A 210 9.75 -13.83 11.81
N ILE A 211 10.04 -14.76 10.89
CA ILE A 211 11.22 -15.63 10.98
C ILE A 211 12.50 -14.79 10.94
N PHE A 212 12.57 -13.80 10.03
CA PHE A 212 13.71 -12.90 9.91
C PHE A 212 13.93 -12.11 11.22
N THR A 213 12.86 -11.56 11.80
CA THR A 213 12.91 -10.83 13.06
C THR A 213 13.35 -11.71 14.23
N LEU A 214 12.83 -12.92 14.35
CA LEU A 214 13.21 -13.83 15.43
C LEU A 214 14.69 -14.24 15.40
N ILE A 215 15.31 -14.27 14.21
CA ILE A 215 16.69 -14.73 14.06
C ILE A 215 17.68 -13.56 14.10
N LEU A 216 17.37 -12.45 13.43
CA LEU A 216 18.32 -11.38 13.11
C LEU A 216 18.04 -10.05 13.81
N SER A 217 17.01 -9.98 14.65
CA SER A 217 16.72 -8.76 15.41
C SER A 217 17.71 -8.53 16.56
N PRO A 218 17.80 -7.32 17.09
CA PRO A 218 18.57 -7.02 18.31
C PRO A 218 18.13 -7.82 19.54
N CYS A 219 16.86 -8.27 19.58
CA CYS A 219 16.29 -9.12 20.64
C CYS A 219 15.80 -10.45 20.04
N PRO A 220 16.70 -11.44 19.78
CA PRO A 220 16.32 -12.71 19.18
C PRO A 220 15.36 -13.50 20.09
N PHE A 221 14.38 -14.16 19.46
CA PHE A 221 13.37 -14.99 20.14
C PHE A 221 12.47 -14.27 21.16
N ASP A 222 12.43 -12.93 21.14
CA ASP A 222 11.48 -12.16 21.94
C ASP A 222 10.14 -12.01 21.22
N ALA A 223 9.10 -12.65 21.73
CA ALA A 223 7.75 -12.61 21.18
C ALA A 223 7.11 -11.21 21.32
N TYR A 224 7.44 -10.48 22.39
CA TYR A 224 6.92 -9.12 22.58
C TYR A 224 7.51 -8.16 21.55
N TYR A 225 8.83 -8.23 21.34
CA TYR A 225 9.52 -7.46 20.32
C TYR A 225 8.95 -7.75 18.92
N LEU A 226 8.75 -9.05 18.60
CA LEU A 226 8.14 -9.48 17.34
C LEU A 226 6.73 -8.88 17.15
N ALA A 227 5.89 -8.92 18.18
CA ALA A 227 4.53 -8.38 18.11
C ALA A 227 4.54 -6.87 17.86
N CYS A 228 5.44 -6.12 18.51
CA CYS A 228 5.63 -4.70 18.27
C CYS A 228 6.08 -4.40 16.82
N GLU A 229 7.04 -5.18 16.31
CA GLU A 229 7.54 -5.06 14.93
C GLU A 229 6.44 -5.38 13.88
N LEU A 230 5.58 -6.35 14.16
CA LEU A 230 4.45 -6.69 13.28
C LEU A 230 3.38 -5.59 13.25
N CYS A 231 3.08 -4.99 14.41
CA CYS A 231 2.05 -3.95 14.51
C CYS A 231 2.53 -2.56 14.07
N GLY A 232 3.86 -2.33 14.05
CA GLY A 232 4.45 -1.03 13.75
C GLY A 232 4.89 -0.84 12.31
N GLY A 233 5.17 0.43 11.95
CA GLY A 233 5.83 0.81 10.70
C GLY A 233 5.09 0.42 9.43
N GLY A 234 3.76 0.41 9.47
CA GLY A 234 2.94 0.17 8.30
C GLY A 234 3.03 -1.23 7.70
N LEU A 235 3.56 -2.22 8.43
CA LEU A 235 3.72 -3.58 7.89
C LEU A 235 2.37 -4.22 7.55
N ILE A 236 1.37 -4.14 8.44
CA ILE A 236 0.02 -4.64 8.19
C ILE A 236 -0.61 -3.90 7.00
N PHE A 237 -0.50 -2.58 6.98
CA PHE A 237 -1.01 -1.78 5.88
C PHE A 237 -0.34 -2.17 4.54
N GLY A 238 0.99 -2.29 4.54
CA GLY A 238 1.77 -2.73 3.38
C GLY A 238 1.38 -4.12 2.89
N ALA A 239 1.26 -5.08 3.81
CA ALA A 239 1.01 -6.48 3.48
C ALA A 239 -0.38 -6.72 2.87
N PHE A 240 -1.42 -6.05 3.40
CA PHE A 240 -2.80 -6.32 2.99
C PHE A 240 -3.34 -5.36 1.92
N PHE A 241 -2.87 -4.11 1.84
CA PHE A 241 -3.45 -3.10 0.95
C PHE A 241 -2.52 -2.64 -0.16
N MET A 242 -1.20 -2.84 -0.01
CA MET A 242 -0.24 -2.32 -0.99
C MET A 242 0.48 -3.43 -1.76
N ALA A 243 0.89 -4.52 -1.07
CA ALA A 243 1.57 -5.64 -1.71
C ALA A 243 0.63 -6.55 -2.49
N THR A 244 -0.68 -6.48 -2.22
CA THR A 244 -1.72 -7.24 -2.89
C THR A 244 -2.36 -6.52 -4.09
N ASP A 245 -1.76 -5.43 -4.56
CA ASP A 245 -2.22 -4.73 -5.76
C ASP A 245 -2.16 -5.66 -6.97
N TYR A 246 -3.30 -5.80 -7.67
CA TYR A 246 -3.46 -6.71 -8.80
C TYR A 246 -2.49 -6.47 -9.96
N VAL A 247 -2.11 -5.21 -10.18
CA VAL A 247 -1.29 -4.82 -11.32
C VAL A 247 0.18 -5.13 -11.06
N THR A 248 0.62 -4.98 -9.82
CA THR A 248 2.04 -5.02 -9.45
C THR A 248 2.45 -6.26 -8.68
N SER A 249 1.54 -7.24 -8.50
CA SER A 249 1.81 -8.52 -7.87
C SER A 249 1.83 -9.69 -8.87
N PRO A 250 2.56 -10.80 -8.58
CA PRO A 250 2.63 -11.96 -9.47
C PRO A 250 1.28 -12.64 -9.66
N MET A 251 1.05 -13.15 -10.89
CA MET A 251 -0.21 -13.81 -11.25
C MET A 251 -0.31 -15.24 -10.70
N ASP A 252 0.80 -15.99 -10.74
CA ASP A 252 0.85 -17.39 -10.31
C ASP A 252 1.04 -17.55 -8.80
N GLN A 253 0.48 -18.61 -8.23
CA GLN A 253 0.57 -18.88 -6.80
C GLN A 253 2.01 -19.09 -6.32
N LYS A 254 2.87 -19.74 -7.16
CA LYS A 254 4.29 -19.90 -6.85
C LYS A 254 5.02 -18.56 -6.86
N GLY A 255 4.68 -17.70 -7.85
CA GLY A 255 5.20 -16.33 -7.91
C GLY A 255 4.82 -15.52 -6.68
N GLN A 256 3.57 -15.64 -6.22
CA GLN A 256 3.10 -14.98 -5.00
C GLN A 256 3.85 -15.42 -3.74
N LEU A 257 4.21 -16.71 -3.63
CA LEU A 257 5.05 -17.22 -2.53
C LEU A 257 6.45 -16.59 -2.57
N ILE A 258 7.12 -16.62 -3.74
CA ILE A 258 8.45 -16.03 -3.91
C ILE A 258 8.43 -14.53 -3.61
N TYR A 259 7.42 -13.83 -4.11
CA TYR A 259 7.22 -12.41 -3.88
C TYR A 259 7.03 -12.08 -2.39
N GLY A 260 6.20 -12.86 -1.66
CA GLY A 260 6.00 -12.68 -0.23
C GLY A 260 7.27 -12.94 0.59
N ILE A 261 8.07 -13.96 0.22
CA ILE A 261 9.37 -14.22 0.84
C ILE A 261 10.33 -13.04 0.61
N LEU A 262 10.40 -12.55 -0.63
CA LEU A 262 11.25 -11.41 -0.98
C LEU A 262 10.87 -10.16 -0.18
N LEU A 263 9.57 -9.88 -0.07
CA LEU A 263 9.04 -8.76 0.73
C LEU A 263 9.47 -8.87 2.20
N GLY A 264 9.33 -10.06 2.81
CA GLY A 264 9.69 -10.29 4.21
C GLY A 264 11.16 -10.06 4.48
N VAL A 265 12.03 -10.62 3.63
CA VAL A 265 13.48 -10.46 3.74
C VAL A 265 13.89 -9.01 3.53
N LEU A 266 13.43 -8.35 2.48
CA LEU A 266 13.79 -6.95 2.20
C LEU A 266 13.31 -6.00 3.30
N THR A 267 12.09 -6.20 3.81
CA THR A 267 11.59 -5.38 4.91
C THR A 267 12.43 -5.55 6.16
N GLY A 268 12.79 -6.79 6.51
CA GLY A 268 13.68 -7.06 7.64
C GLY A 268 15.07 -6.43 7.46
N LEU A 269 15.65 -6.56 6.28
CA LEU A 269 16.94 -5.91 5.96
C LEU A 269 16.86 -4.39 6.11
N PHE A 270 15.85 -3.74 5.57
CA PHE A 270 15.71 -2.29 5.67
C PHE A 270 15.44 -1.81 7.10
N ARG A 271 14.67 -2.54 7.90
CA ARG A 271 14.38 -2.16 9.28
C ARG A 271 15.61 -2.31 10.20
N PHE A 272 16.29 -3.44 10.13
CA PHE A 272 17.38 -3.72 11.08
C PHE A 272 18.73 -3.15 10.64
N PHE A 273 19.02 -3.16 9.35
CA PHE A 273 20.30 -2.69 8.81
C PHE A 273 20.22 -1.33 8.11
N GLY A 274 19.02 -0.85 7.76
CA GLY A 274 18.81 0.45 7.14
C GLY A 274 18.88 1.61 8.14
N THR A 275 19.04 2.82 7.60
CA THR A 275 19.02 4.07 8.40
C THR A 275 17.62 4.46 8.85
N SER A 276 16.58 4.08 8.07
CA SER A 276 15.17 4.33 8.39
C SER A 276 14.57 3.18 9.19
N ALA A 277 13.72 3.47 10.17
CA ALA A 277 12.94 2.46 10.86
C ALA A 277 11.83 1.86 9.98
N GLU A 278 11.42 2.58 8.92
CA GLU A 278 10.35 2.20 8.01
C GLU A 278 10.92 1.72 6.67
N GLY A 279 10.91 0.40 6.44
CA GLY A 279 11.45 -0.20 5.21
C GLY A 279 10.39 -0.74 4.25
N VAL A 280 9.12 -0.82 4.67
CA VAL A 280 8.02 -1.48 3.94
C VAL A 280 7.83 -0.92 2.53
N SER A 281 7.79 0.40 2.38
CA SER A 281 7.56 1.05 1.09
C SER A 281 8.66 0.74 0.07
N TYR A 282 9.92 0.79 0.51
CA TYR A 282 11.07 0.46 -0.35
C TYR A 282 11.08 -1.03 -0.72
N ALA A 283 10.78 -1.91 0.24
CA ALA A 283 10.70 -3.34 0.00
C ALA A 283 9.64 -3.68 -1.06
N ILE A 284 8.45 -3.09 -0.96
CA ILE A 284 7.37 -3.33 -1.92
C ILE A 284 7.75 -2.80 -3.31
N ILE A 285 8.32 -1.60 -3.42
CA ILE A 285 8.70 -1.04 -4.73
C ILE A 285 9.77 -1.90 -5.40
N ILE A 286 10.82 -2.28 -4.67
CA ILE A 286 11.89 -3.13 -5.22
C ILE A 286 11.31 -4.48 -5.65
N SER A 287 10.45 -5.06 -4.83
CA SER A 287 9.80 -6.32 -5.15
C SER A 287 8.88 -6.21 -6.37
N ASN A 288 8.15 -5.10 -6.53
CA ASN A 288 7.32 -4.83 -7.71
C ASN A 288 8.16 -4.80 -9.01
N LEU A 289 9.34 -4.20 -8.96
CA LEU A 289 10.27 -4.17 -10.12
C LEU A 289 10.77 -5.57 -10.50
N LEU A 290 10.79 -6.50 -9.56
CA LEU A 290 11.22 -7.89 -9.78
C LEU A 290 10.07 -8.82 -10.21
N VAL A 291 8.81 -8.38 -10.13
CA VAL A 291 7.65 -9.20 -10.52
C VAL A 291 7.76 -9.76 -11.94
N PRO A 292 8.17 -9.00 -12.99
CA PRO A 292 8.31 -9.56 -14.32
C PRO A 292 9.33 -10.71 -14.41
N LEU A 293 10.40 -10.67 -13.59
CA LEU A 293 11.38 -11.74 -13.48
C LEU A 293 10.80 -12.96 -12.75
N ILE A 294 10.04 -12.73 -11.68
CA ILE A 294 9.36 -13.79 -10.92
C ILE A 294 8.36 -14.51 -11.82
N ASP A 295 7.54 -13.77 -12.56
CA ASP A 295 6.55 -14.34 -13.48
C ASP A 295 7.23 -15.14 -14.60
N LYS A 296 8.34 -14.66 -15.15
CA LYS A 296 9.13 -15.40 -16.16
C LYS A 296 9.67 -16.73 -15.62
N LEU A 297 10.02 -16.79 -14.34
CA LEU A 297 10.54 -18.01 -13.71
C LEU A 297 9.43 -19.00 -13.33
N THR A 298 8.23 -18.50 -12.99
CA THR A 298 7.14 -19.32 -12.45
C THR A 298 6.13 -19.76 -13.52
N LEU A 299 5.89 -18.94 -14.53
CA LEU A 299 5.02 -19.30 -15.66
C LEU A 299 5.76 -20.27 -16.59
N LYS A 300 5.44 -21.57 -16.47
CA LYS A 300 5.97 -22.59 -17.37
C LYS A 300 5.49 -22.34 -18.80
N GLY A 301 6.44 -21.98 -19.67
CA GLY A 301 6.39 -22.11 -21.11
C GLY A 301 5.08 -21.78 -21.83
N GLY A 302 4.91 -20.53 -22.22
CA GLY A 302 3.88 -20.14 -23.15
C GLY A 302 2.92 -19.08 -22.58
N VAL A 303 3.17 -17.91 -22.96
CA VAL A 303 2.50 -16.63 -23.01
C VAL A 303 3.27 -15.56 -22.23
N VAL A 304 4.47 -15.29 -22.67
CA VAL A 304 4.95 -13.92 -22.67
C VAL A 304 4.50 -13.33 -24.00
N LYS A 305 3.39 -12.63 -24.00
CA LYS A 305 3.02 -11.72 -25.08
C LYS A 305 3.33 -10.31 -24.65
#